data_3ff285a8b620d3a42069e2a93871797d
#
_entry.id   3ff285a8b620d3a42069e2a93871797d
#
_cell.length_a   1.000
_cell.length_b   1.000
_cell.length_c   1.000
_cell.angle_alpha   90.00
_cell.angle_beta   90.00
_cell.angle_gamma   90.00
#
_symmetry.space_group_name_H-M   'P 1'
#
loop_
_entity.id
_entity.type
_entity.pdbx_description
1 polymer ?
#
loop_
_entity_poly.entity_id
_entity_poly.type
_entity_poly.pdbx_seq_one_letter_code
_entity_poly.pdbx_strand_id
1 'polypeptide(L)'
;MEINKEEVEQRFRRSRISYNDNARVQKMVVNRMIPMILSSVKRVPEKILEIGCGTGLLTSQLQRTFSSDGLYLNDLVEELCYHAATVNRVSLTHCFPGDVEKLFLPLSFDLIASASTFQWFTTPEETFKKLSKRLEQRGVLVFSTFGKFNLREIRLTTGGGLDYRNKEEL
;
A
#
# COMPACT_ATOMS: atom_id res chain seq x y z
N MET A 1 18.03 10.54 -4.92
CA MET A 1 17.90 9.72 -6.16
C MET A 1 16.47 9.81 -6.59
N GLU A 2 16.21 10.20 -7.85
CA GLU A 2 14.85 10.28 -8.38
C GLU A 2 14.26 8.87 -8.53
N ILE A 3 13.02 8.67 -8.10
CA ILE A 3 12.35 7.36 -8.17
C ILE A 3 11.86 7.16 -9.60
N ASN A 4 12.41 6.19 -10.30
CA ASN A 4 11.92 5.77 -11.61
C ASN A 4 10.81 4.72 -11.44
N LYS A 5 9.56 5.13 -11.65
CA LYS A 5 8.37 4.27 -11.49
C LYS A 5 8.37 3.06 -12.43
N GLU A 6 8.91 3.20 -13.65
CA GLU A 6 8.99 2.10 -14.62
C GLU A 6 9.96 1.01 -14.13
N GLU A 7 11.11 1.40 -13.57
CA GLU A 7 12.02 0.44 -12.96
C GLU A 7 11.42 -0.24 -11.72
N VAL A 8 10.70 0.52 -10.90
CA VAL A 8 10.00 0.00 -9.72
C VAL A 8 8.99 -1.05 -10.17
N GLU A 9 8.15 -0.74 -11.16
CA GLU A 9 7.17 -1.66 -11.72
C GLU A 9 7.83 -2.95 -12.24
N GLN A 10 8.87 -2.82 -13.05
CA GLN A 10 9.58 -3.98 -13.61
C GLN A 10 10.20 -4.87 -12.52
N ARG A 11 10.78 -4.29 -11.48
CA ARG A 11 11.35 -5.03 -10.35
C ARG A 11 10.29 -5.81 -9.59
N PHE A 12 9.14 -5.21 -9.28
CA PHE A 12 8.02 -5.89 -8.62
C PHE A 12 7.41 -6.98 -9.50
N ARG A 13 7.26 -6.74 -10.79
CA ARG A 13 6.79 -7.75 -11.76
C ARG A 13 7.68 -8.99 -11.79
N ARG A 14 9.01 -8.82 -11.76
CA ARG A 14 9.98 -9.93 -11.75
C ARG A 14 10.03 -10.68 -10.42
N SER A 15 9.90 -9.99 -9.30
CA SER A 15 10.02 -10.59 -7.96
C SER A 15 8.76 -11.35 -7.52
N ARG A 16 7.66 -11.29 -8.27
CA ARG A 16 6.35 -11.87 -7.92
C ARG A 16 6.42 -13.32 -7.41
N ILE A 17 7.23 -14.17 -8.04
CA ILE A 17 7.29 -15.61 -7.74
C ILE A 17 8.00 -15.90 -6.41
N SER A 18 9.06 -15.15 -6.09
CA SER A 18 9.87 -15.34 -4.88
C SER A 18 9.47 -14.44 -3.71
N TYR A 19 8.54 -13.50 -3.93
CA TYR A 19 8.20 -12.45 -2.97
C TYR A 19 7.60 -13.00 -1.68
N ASN A 20 6.69 -13.96 -1.77
CA ASN A 20 6.00 -14.50 -0.59
C ASN A 20 6.87 -15.36 0.31
N ASP A 21 7.86 -16.07 -0.25
CA ASP A 21 8.77 -16.92 0.52
C ASP A 21 9.75 -16.07 1.35
N ASN A 22 10.10 -14.88 0.84
CA ASN A 22 11.03 -13.95 1.47
C ASN A 22 10.34 -12.77 2.19
N ALA A 23 9.01 -12.70 2.18
CA ALA A 23 8.23 -11.58 2.72
C ALA A 23 8.09 -11.59 4.26
N ARG A 24 9.11 -12.06 5.01
CA ARG A 24 9.05 -12.13 6.48
C ARG A 24 8.81 -10.77 7.12
N VAL A 25 9.51 -9.74 6.65
CA VAL A 25 9.36 -8.37 7.16
C VAL A 25 7.98 -7.83 6.84
N GLN A 26 7.50 -8.03 5.60
CA GLN A 26 6.17 -7.57 5.18
C GLN A 26 5.05 -8.24 5.99
N LYS A 27 5.17 -9.54 6.26
CA LYS A 27 4.23 -10.26 7.15
C LYS A 27 4.21 -9.65 8.56
N MET A 28 5.39 -9.31 9.13
CA MET A 28 5.48 -8.64 10.43
C MET A 28 4.83 -7.25 10.40
N VAL A 29 5.06 -6.47 9.35
CA VAL A 29 4.46 -5.15 9.16
C VAL A 29 2.93 -5.27 9.13
N VAL A 30 2.39 -6.13 8.28
CA VAL A 30 0.94 -6.34 8.15
C VAL A 30 0.32 -6.78 9.48
N ASN A 31 0.94 -7.73 10.19
CA ASN A 31 0.46 -8.19 11.49
C ASN A 31 0.41 -7.07 12.56
N ARG A 32 1.32 -6.10 12.48
CA ARG A 32 1.29 -4.91 13.36
C ARG A 32 0.28 -3.87 12.91
N MET A 33 0.03 -3.76 11.63
CA MET A 33 -0.93 -2.78 11.09
C MET A 33 -2.37 -3.10 11.46
N ILE A 34 -2.79 -4.35 11.47
CA ILE A 34 -4.19 -4.72 11.75
C ILE A 34 -4.69 -4.22 13.11
N PRO A 35 -3.98 -4.43 14.24
CA PRO A 35 -4.37 -3.81 15.51
C PRO A 35 -4.44 -2.28 15.48
N MET A 36 -3.52 -1.63 14.77
CA MET A 36 -3.53 -0.17 14.59
C MET A 36 -4.75 0.29 13.80
N ILE A 37 -5.10 -0.40 12.71
CA ILE A 37 -6.30 -0.13 11.93
C ILE A 37 -7.54 -0.27 12.81
N LEU A 38 -7.67 -1.40 13.54
CA LEU A 38 -8.80 -1.64 14.43
C LEU A 38 -8.97 -0.57 15.52
N SER A 39 -7.86 -0.05 16.07
CA SER A 39 -7.91 1.03 17.06
C SER A 39 -8.22 2.40 16.47
N SER A 40 -7.98 2.59 15.18
CA SER A 40 -8.18 3.88 14.49
C SER A 40 -9.60 4.05 13.94
N VAL A 41 -10.22 2.98 13.46
CA VAL A 41 -11.58 3.02 12.91
C VAL A 41 -12.61 3.15 14.02
N LYS A 42 -13.62 4.02 13.84
CA LYS A 42 -14.70 4.25 14.82
C LYS A 42 -15.94 3.36 14.58
N ARG A 43 -16.03 2.78 13.41
CA ARG A 43 -17.08 1.85 12.97
C ARG A 43 -16.46 0.85 11.99
N VAL A 44 -17.15 -0.25 11.72
CA VAL A 44 -16.74 -1.17 10.66
C VAL A 44 -16.75 -0.41 9.32
N PRO A 45 -15.63 -0.33 8.60
CA PRO A 45 -15.57 0.37 7.32
C PRO A 45 -16.34 -0.40 6.24
N GLU A 46 -17.20 0.33 5.51
CA GLU A 46 -17.95 -0.23 4.39
C GLU A 46 -17.14 -0.23 3.10
N LYS A 47 -16.34 0.84 2.90
CA LYS A 47 -15.46 0.96 1.73
C LYS A 47 -14.02 1.11 2.18
N ILE A 48 -13.20 0.18 1.75
CA ILE A 48 -11.78 0.11 2.08
C ILE A 48 -10.98 0.17 0.79
N LEU A 49 -10.00 1.07 0.71
CA LEU A 49 -9.00 1.08 -0.36
C LEU A 49 -7.66 0.59 0.18
N GLU A 50 -7.12 -0.43 -0.43
CA GLU A 50 -5.72 -0.83 -0.22
C GLU A 50 -4.85 -0.28 -1.37
N ILE A 51 -3.79 0.44 -1.02
CA ILE A 51 -2.81 1.00 -1.97
C ILE A 51 -1.53 0.17 -1.92
N GLY A 52 -1.08 -0.33 -3.08
CA GLY A 52 0.07 -1.20 -3.21
C GLY A 52 -0.20 -2.59 -2.65
N CYS A 53 -1.27 -3.25 -3.12
CA CYS A 53 -1.71 -4.53 -2.59
C CYS A 53 -0.71 -5.68 -2.83
N GLY A 54 0.18 -5.55 -3.83
CA GLY A 54 1.21 -6.54 -4.14
C GLY A 54 0.63 -7.93 -4.35
N THR A 55 1.15 -8.89 -3.60
CA THR A 55 0.67 -10.29 -3.65
C THR A 55 -0.55 -10.56 -2.76
N GLY A 56 -1.13 -9.53 -2.11
CA GLY A 56 -2.35 -9.65 -1.32
C GLY A 56 -2.16 -9.99 0.16
N LEU A 57 -0.99 -9.70 0.75
CA LEU A 57 -0.75 -9.99 2.17
C LEU A 57 -1.66 -9.18 3.10
N LEU A 58 -1.72 -7.85 2.90
CA LEU A 58 -2.62 -6.99 3.68
C LEU A 58 -4.07 -7.21 3.25
N THR A 59 -4.33 -7.40 1.95
CA THR A 59 -5.66 -7.74 1.40
C THR A 59 -6.30 -8.89 2.16
N SER A 60 -5.55 -10.00 2.32
CA SER A 60 -6.01 -11.20 3.05
C SER A 60 -6.40 -10.88 4.51
N GLN A 61 -5.63 -10.04 5.19
CA GLN A 61 -5.92 -9.67 6.57
C GLN A 61 -7.12 -8.70 6.65
N LEU A 62 -7.22 -7.72 5.75
CA LEU A 62 -8.37 -6.80 5.69
C LEU A 62 -9.66 -7.58 5.43
N GLN A 63 -9.64 -8.52 4.47
CA GLN A 63 -10.80 -9.36 4.16
C GLN A 63 -11.24 -10.20 5.36
N ARG A 64 -10.29 -10.82 6.08
CA ARG A 64 -10.60 -11.60 7.29
C ARG A 64 -11.11 -10.74 8.45
N THR A 65 -10.59 -9.52 8.58
CA THR A 65 -10.90 -8.63 9.70
C THR A 65 -12.27 -7.97 9.54
N PHE A 66 -12.61 -7.55 8.33
CA PHE A 66 -13.81 -6.74 8.08
C PHE A 66 -14.89 -7.49 7.30
N SER A 67 -14.56 -8.62 6.65
CA SER A 67 -15.49 -9.40 5.80
C SER A 67 -16.26 -8.51 4.82
N SER A 68 -15.57 -7.50 4.26
CA SER A 68 -16.20 -6.43 3.48
C SER A 68 -16.26 -6.76 2.00
N ASP A 69 -17.43 -6.66 1.41
CA ASP A 69 -17.61 -6.67 -0.05
C ASP A 69 -17.11 -5.36 -0.69
N GLY A 70 -16.90 -4.32 0.13
CA GLY A 70 -16.40 -3.00 -0.28
C GLY A 70 -14.88 -2.85 -0.21
N LEU A 71 -14.11 -3.92 -0.36
CA LEU A 71 -12.66 -3.84 -0.46
C LEU A 71 -12.24 -3.56 -1.90
N TYR A 72 -11.50 -2.47 -2.07
CA TYR A 72 -10.93 -2.00 -3.35
C TYR A 72 -9.42 -2.09 -3.29
N LEU A 73 -8.80 -2.46 -4.41
CA LEU A 73 -7.37 -2.68 -4.50
C LEU A 73 -6.73 -1.77 -5.53
N ASN A 74 -5.55 -1.26 -5.21
CA ASN A 74 -4.68 -0.58 -6.14
C ASN A 74 -3.29 -1.19 -6.08
N ASP A 75 -2.65 -1.32 -7.23
CA ASP A 75 -1.22 -1.57 -7.36
C ASP A 75 -0.70 -0.92 -8.64
N LEU A 76 0.58 -0.50 -8.61
CA LEU A 76 1.28 0.02 -9.78
C LEU A 76 1.38 -1.05 -10.87
N VAL A 77 1.57 -2.31 -10.46
CA VAL A 77 1.66 -3.47 -11.35
C VAL A 77 0.27 -4.07 -11.50
N GLU A 78 -0.32 -3.93 -12.69
CA GLU A 78 -1.68 -4.37 -13.00
C GLU A 78 -1.90 -5.86 -12.66
N GLU A 79 -0.95 -6.72 -13.03
CA GLU A 79 -1.04 -8.16 -12.80
C GLU A 79 -1.04 -8.52 -11.31
N LEU A 80 -0.35 -7.73 -10.46
CA LEU A 80 -0.37 -7.92 -9.02
C LEU A 80 -1.73 -7.52 -8.45
N CYS A 81 -2.31 -6.41 -8.92
CA CYS A 81 -3.63 -5.96 -8.50
C CYS A 81 -4.69 -7.05 -8.75
N TYR A 82 -4.76 -7.58 -9.97
CA TYR A 82 -5.71 -8.64 -10.31
C TYR A 82 -5.38 -9.99 -9.63
N HIS A 83 -4.10 -10.29 -9.43
CA HIS A 83 -3.70 -11.48 -8.67
C HIS A 83 -4.20 -11.40 -7.22
N ALA A 84 -3.93 -10.29 -6.53
CA ALA A 84 -4.37 -10.08 -5.15
C ALA A 84 -5.90 -10.18 -5.03
N ALA A 85 -6.64 -9.59 -5.98
CA ALA A 85 -8.09 -9.68 -6.05
C ALA A 85 -8.56 -11.13 -6.17
N THR A 86 -8.00 -11.88 -7.13
CA THR A 86 -8.38 -13.27 -7.40
C THR A 86 -8.15 -14.17 -6.18
N VAL A 87 -6.95 -14.13 -5.58
CA VAL A 87 -6.62 -15.03 -4.46
C VAL A 87 -7.39 -14.68 -3.17
N ASN A 88 -7.84 -13.43 -3.03
CA ASN A 88 -8.60 -12.98 -1.87
C ASN A 88 -10.11 -12.84 -2.14
N ARG A 89 -10.61 -13.29 -3.31
CA ARG A 89 -12.02 -13.24 -3.71
C ARG A 89 -12.61 -11.82 -3.69
N VAL A 90 -11.80 -10.83 -4.02
CA VAL A 90 -12.24 -9.45 -4.27
C VAL A 90 -12.69 -9.34 -5.73
N SER A 91 -13.78 -8.60 -5.98
CA SER A 91 -14.27 -8.40 -7.35
C SER A 91 -13.21 -7.68 -8.20
N LEU A 92 -12.99 -8.14 -9.43
CA LEU A 92 -12.09 -7.48 -10.38
C LEU A 92 -12.56 -6.05 -10.73
N THR A 93 -13.86 -5.76 -10.59
CA THR A 93 -14.40 -4.40 -10.77
C THR A 93 -13.99 -3.45 -9.65
N HIS A 94 -13.42 -3.96 -8.55
CA HIS A 94 -12.88 -3.19 -7.45
C HIS A 94 -11.37 -2.96 -7.57
N CYS A 95 -10.76 -3.29 -8.71
CA CYS A 95 -9.35 -3.05 -8.97
C CYS A 95 -9.14 -1.70 -9.66
N PHE A 96 -8.20 -0.93 -9.14
CA PHE A 96 -7.69 0.33 -9.70
C PHE A 96 -6.20 0.18 -10.03
N PRO A 97 -5.82 -0.57 -11.08
CA PRO A 97 -4.41 -0.76 -11.43
C PRO A 97 -3.78 0.55 -11.92
N GLY A 98 -2.50 0.72 -11.63
CA GLY A 98 -1.70 1.85 -12.06
C GLY A 98 -1.22 2.75 -10.92
N ASP A 99 -0.53 3.83 -11.28
CA ASP A 99 0.08 4.77 -10.34
C ASP A 99 -0.98 5.58 -9.58
N VAL A 100 -1.14 5.30 -8.30
CA VAL A 100 -2.11 6.01 -7.45
C VAL A 100 -1.86 7.52 -7.39
N GLU A 101 -0.62 7.99 -7.61
CA GLU A 101 -0.31 9.41 -7.68
C GLU A 101 -1.01 10.09 -8.86
N LYS A 102 -1.25 9.37 -9.96
CA LYS A 102 -1.86 9.86 -11.20
C LYS A 102 -3.32 9.44 -11.40
N LEU A 103 -3.72 8.30 -10.84
CA LEU A 103 -5.06 7.75 -11.02
C LEU A 103 -6.15 8.67 -10.47
N PHE A 104 -7.28 8.73 -11.17
CA PHE A 104 -8.52 9.25 -10.62
C PHE A 104 -9.21 8.16 -9.79
N LEU A 105 -9.47 8.46 -8.52
CA LEU A 105 -10.24 7.58 -7.64
C LEU A 105 -11.69 8.08 -7.60
N PRO A 106 -12.66 7.35 -8.16
CA PRO A 106 -14.05 7.83 -8.32
C PRO A 106 -14.86 7.76 -7.03
N LEU A 107 -14.34 7.09 -6.00
CA LEU A 107 -15.04 6.81 -4.74
C LEU A 107 -14.38 7.52 -3.56
N SER A 108 -15.13 7.62 -2.46
CA SER A 108 -14.59 7.93 -1.14
C SER A 108 -14.61 6.67 -0.26
N PHE A 109 -13.73 6.62 0.75
CA PHE A 109 -13.44 5.43 1.53
C PHE A 109 -13.49 5.72 3.03
N ASP A 110 -13.99 4.78 3.81
CA ASP A 110 -13.96 4.83 5.29
C ASP A 110 -12.55 4.51 5.82
N LEU A 111 -11.82 3.68 5.07
CA LEU A 111 -10.44 3.29 5.38
C LEU A 111 -9.62 3.29 4.11
N ILE A 112 -8.47 3.96 4.15
CA ILE A 112 -7.41 3.79 3.16
C ILE A 112 -6.24 3.14 3.90
N ALA A 113 -5.79 1.97 3.44
CA ALA A 113 -4.69 1.23 4.05
C ALA A 113 -3.55 1.00 3.05
N SER A 114 -2.29 1.03 3.51
CA SER A 114 -1.14 0.79 2.65
C SER A 114 0.04 0.23 3.44
N ALA A 115 0.58 -0.90 3.02
CA ALA A 115 1.72 -1.54 3.66
C ALA A 115 2.98 -1.42 2.78
N SER A 116 3.99 -0.69 3.27
CA SER A 116 5.32 -0.60 2.63
C SER A 116 5.28 -0.15 1.16
N THR A 117 4.46 0.88 0.85
CA THR A 117 4.31 1.41 -0.51
C THR A 117 4.73 2.88 -0.60
N PHE A 118 4.47 3.69 0.43
CA PHE A 118 4.66 5.14 0.40
C PHE A 118 6.10 5.60 0.14
N GLN A 119 7.11 4.76 0.41
CA GLN A 119 8.51 5.04 0.06
C GLN A 119 8.77 5.12 -1.45
N TRP A 120 7.82 4.65 -2.28
CA TRP A 120 7.90 4.67 -3.74
C TRP A 120 7.19 5.87 -4.37
N PHE A 121 6.60 6.76 -3.56
CA PHE A 121 5.93 7.95 -4.08
C PHE A 121 6.93 9.04 -4.45
N THR A 122 6.69 9.69 -5.58
CA THR A 122 7.48 10.81 -6.07
C THR A 122 6.98 12.14 -5.51
N THR A 123 5.68 12.26 -5.27
CA THR A 123 5.00 13.44 -4.75
C THR A 123 4.10 13.09 -3.55
N PRO A 124 4.69 12.60 -2.42
CA PRO A 124 3.89 12.09 -1.30
C PRO A 124 2.97 13.15 -0.68
N GLU A 125 3.38 14.42 -0.61
CA GLU A 125 2.55 15.50 -0.04
C GLU A 125 1.29 15.75 -0.89
N GLU A 126 1.41 15.75 -2.22
CA GLU A 126 0.28 15.88 -3.13
C GLU A 126 -0.62 14.65 -3.06
N THR A 127 0.00 13.48 -2.93
CA THR A 127 -0.71 12.21 -2.79
C THR A 127 -1.50 12.18 -1.49
N PHE A 128 -0.93 12.61 -0.36
CA PHE A 128 -1.67 12.76 0.90
C PHE A 128 -2.87 13.69 0.75
N LYS A 129 -2.69 14.87 0.12
CA LYS A 129 -3.79 15.81 -0.16
C LYS A 129 -4.87 15.21 -1.05
N LYS A 130 -4.47 14.40 -2.04
CA LYS A 130 -5.39 13.68 -2.91
C LYS A 130 -6.17 12.62 -2.15
N LEU A 131 -5.49 11.78 -1.36
CA LEU A 131 -6.12 10.72 -0.58
C LEU A 131 -7.03 11.26 0.52
N SER A 132 -6.65 12.37 1.18
CA SER A 132 -7.49 13.00 2.21
C SER A 132 -8.84 13.45 1.66
N LYS A 133 -8.90 13.91 0.40
CA LYS A 133 -10.15 14.26 -0.28
C LYS A 133 -11.01 13.04 -0.65
N ARG A 134 -10.47 11.84 -0.53
CA ARG A 134 -11.14 10.56 -0.79
C ARG A 134 -11.48 9.80 0.49
N LEU A 135 -11.23 10.40 1.65
CA LEU A 135 -11.73 9.89 2.91
C LEU A 135 -13.15 10.37 3.15
N GLU A 136 -14.02 9.47 3.59
CA GLU A 136 -15.33 9.81 4.12
C GLU A 136 -15.20 10.61 5.43
N GLN A 137 -16.28 11.24 5.87
CA GLN A 137 -16.30 11.91 7.16
C GLN A 137 -15.95 10.90 8.27
N ARG A 138 -14.88 11.17 9.02
CA ARG A 138 -14.28 10.28 10.02
C ARG A 138 -13.56 9.06 9.41
N GLY A 139 -13.33 9.03 8.10
CA GLY A 139 -12.47 8.06 7.46
C GLY A 139 -11.03 8.21 7.92
N VAL A 140 -10.27 7.13 7.85
CA VAL A 140 -8.87 7.11 8.29
C VAL A 140 -7.94 6.60 7.20
N LEU A 141 -6.72 7.16 7.16
CA LEU A 141 -5.60 6.65 6.38
C LEU A 141 -4.60 6.00 7.34
N VAL A 142 -4.33 4.72 7.15
CA VAL A 142 -3.33 3.98 7.92
C VAL A 142 -2.30 3.40 6.96
N PHE A 143 -1.05 3.76 7.14
CA PHE A 143 0.02 3.27 6.26
C PHE A 143 1.28 2.93 7.04
N SER A 144 2.11 2.09 6.44
CA SER A 144 3.49 1.86 6.86
C SER A 144 4.47 2.24 5.76
N THR A 145 5.61 2.77 6.18
CA THR A 145 6.73 3.09 5.30
C THR A 145 8.04 2.81 6.04
N PHE A 146 9.15 2.89 5.33
CA PHE A 146 10.48 2.72 5.92
C PHE A 146 11.04 4.07 6.34
N GLY A 147 11.64 4.11 7.54
CA GLY A 147 12.26 5.32 8.07
C GLY A 147 13.69 5.53 7.57
N LYS A 148 14.25 6.71 7.84
CA LYS A 148 15.55 7.22 7.38
C LYS A 148 16.74 6.25 7.57
N PHE A 149 16.69 5.43 8.59
CA PHE A 149 17.78 4.50 8.91
C PHE A 149 17.62 3.11 8.26
N ASN A 150 16.58 2.91 7.48
CA ASN A 150 16.40 1.64 6.78
C ASN A 150 17.53 1.40 5.77
N LEU A 151 18.09 0.18 5.79
CA LEU A 151 19.19 -0.25 4.92
C LEU A 151 20.40 0.70 4.95
N ARG A 152 20.67 1.37 6.10
CA ARG A 152 21.74 2.35 6.24
C ARG A 152 23.11 1.77 5.86
N GLU A 153 23.41 0.55 6.31
CA GLU A 153 24.67 -0.12 6.05
C GLU A 153 24.86 -0.38 4.54
N ILE A 154 23.81 -0.85 3.85
CA ILE A 154 23.85 -1.08 2.40
C ILE A 154 24.03 0.26 1.68
N ARG A 155 23.31 1.31 2.07
CA ARG A 155 23.44 2.64 1.48
C ARG A 155 24.85 3.22 1.63
N LEU A 156 25.47 3.03 2.79
CA LEU A 156 26.82 3.51 3.05
C LEU A 156 27.89 2.75 2.25
N THR A 157 27.67 1.47 1.98
CA THR A 157 28.63 0.64 1.26
C THR A 157 28.48 0.69 -0.25
N THR A 158 27.26 0.85 -0.76
CA THR A 158 26.96 0.83 -2.20
C THR A 158 26.77 2.21 -2.82
N GLY A 159 26.58 3.24 -2.01
CA GLY A 159 26.21 4.58 -2.47
C GLY A 159 24.79 4.67 -3.08
N GLY A 160 24.03 3.56 -3.10
CA GLY A 160 22.70 3.46 -3.69
C GLY A 160 21.61 3.23 -2.66
N GLY A 161 20.36 3.50 -3.02
CA GLY A 161 19.18 3.27 -2.19
C GLY A 161 18.17 4.42 -2.25
N LEU A 162 17.00 4.18 -1.66
CA LEU A 162 15.97 5.21 -1.56
C LEU A 162 16.34 6.24 -0.50
N ASP A 163 15.90 7.47 -0.73
CA ASP A 163 15.97 8.55 0.25
C ASP A 163 14.72 8.48 1.14
N TYR A 164 14.84 7.73 2.24
CA TYR A 164 13.73 7.53 3.18
C TYR A 164 13.51 8.78 4.02
N ARG A 165 12.24 9.19 4.16
CA ARG A 165 11.83 10.34 4.94
C ARG A 165 11.74 10.05 6.43
N ASN A 166 11.92 11.07 7.26
CA ASN A 166 11.59 11.02 8.67
C ASN A 166 10.08 11.11 8.88
N LYS A 167 9.64 10.76 10.10
CA LYS A 167 8.23 10.88 10.50
C LYS A 167 7.73 12.33 10.41
N GLU A 168 8.60 13.28 10.70
CA GLU A 168 8.33 14.73 10.70
C GLU A 168 8.26 15.30 9.25
N GLU A 169 8.75 14.56 8.27
CA GLU A 169 8.78 14.93 6.84
C GLU A 169 7.61 14.28 6.06
N LEU A 170 6.78 13.50 6.73
CA LEU A 170 5.58 12.84 6.21
C LEU A 170 4.31 13.52 6.73
#